data_99875623d71c28996a870e2ac97d5304
#
_entry.id   99875623d71c28996a870e2ac97d5304
#
_cell.length_a   1.000
_cell.length_b   1.000
_cell.length_c   1.000
_cell.angle_alpha   90.00
_cell.angle_beta   90.00
_cell.angle_gamma   90.00
#
_symmetry.space_group_name_H-M   'P 1'
#
loop_
_entity.id
_entity.type
_entity.pdbx_description
1 polymer ?
#
loop_
_entity_poly.entity_id
_entity_poly.type
_entity_poly.pdbx_seq_one_letter_code
_entity_poly.pdbx_strand_id
1 'polypeptide(L)'
;AEHARRICAGLPVEVRLQDYRSLDERFDRILSIGMFEHVGWRNYAHYFDVARRCLGSDGLFLLHTIGTQTGTRTPDPWIERHIFPNSVIPRLDDVAVAVMPRFVVED
;
A
#
# COMPACT_ATOMS: atom_id res chain seq x y z
N ALA A 1 -0.89 17.87 2.83
CA ALA A 1 -1.20 17.62 4.24
C ALA A 1 -1.97 18.78 4.86
N GLU A 2 -1.54 20.00 4.61
CA GLU A 2 -2.19 21.21 5.14
C GLU A 2 -3.68 21.32 4.77
N HIS A 3 -3.98 21.10 3.50
CA HIS A 3 -5.36 21.13 3.02
C HIS A 3 -6.22 20.04 3.66
N ALA A 4 -5.67 18.83 3.76
CA ALA A 4 -6.38 17.71 4.41
C ALA A 4 -6.64 17.99 5.89
N ARG A 5 -5.68 18.57 6.58
CA ARG A 5 -5.85 18.96 7.99
C ARG A 5 -6.97 19.96 8.17
N ARG A 6 -7.09 20.93 7.28
CA ARG A 6 -8.18 21.92 7.34
C ARG A 6 -9.55 21.30 7.10
N ILE A 7 -9.66 20.41 6.13
CA ILE A 7 -10.92 19.71 5.85
C ILE A 7 -11.34 18.84 7.03
N CYS A 8 -10.39 18.19 7.68
CA CYS A 8 -10.64 17.28 8.79
C CYS A 8 -10.70 17.97 10.16
N ALA A 9 -10.59 19.29 10.21
CA ALA A 9 -10.64 20.02 11.47
C ALA A 9 -11.96 19.76 12.20
N GLY A 10 -11.87 19.42 13.48
CA GLY A 10 -13.04 19.08 14.30
C GLY A 10 -13.51 17.63 14.16
N LEU A 11 -12.91 16.84 13.29
CA LEU A 11 -13.19 15.41 13.15
C LEU A 11 -12.16 14.60 13.95
N PRO A 12 -12.51 13.36 14.37
CA PRO A 12 -11.55 12.47 15.03
C PRO A 12 -10.57 11.87 14.00
N VAL A 13 -9.87 12.72 13.26
CA VAL A 13 -8.95 12.37 12.19
C VAL A 13 -7.64 13.11 12.40
N GLU A 14 -6.54 12.38 12.38
CA GLU A 14 -5.19 12.93 12.39
C GLU A 14 -4.56 12.72 11.02
N VAL A 15 -4.11 13.80 10.39
CA VAL A 15 -3.40 13.76 9.12
C VAL A 15 -1.91 13.87 9.38
N ARG A 16 -1.15 12.85 8.95
CA ARG A 16 0.31 12.81 9.11
C ARG A 16 0.98 12.80 7.75
N LEU A 17 2.03 13.58 7.60
CA LEU A 17 2.96 13.47 6.49
C LEU A 17 4.15 12.64 6.97
N GLN A 18 4.10 11.34 6.72
CA GLN A 18 5.04 10.40 7.29
C GLN A 18 5.34 9.27 6.30
N ASP A 19 6.59 8.84 6.23
CA ASP A 19 6.97 7.65 5.48
C ASP A 19 6.38 6.42 6.18
N TYR A 20 5.67 5.56 5.43
CA TYR A 20 5.04 4.37 6.01
C TYR A 20 6.05 3.44 6.70
N ARG A 21 7.29 3.42 6.25
CA ARG A 21 8.34 2.57 6.81
C ARG A 21 8.69 2.91 8.26
N SER A 22 8.40 4.14 8.67
CA SER A 22 8.66 4.60 10.03
C SER A 22 7.48 4.42 10.99
N LEU A 23 6.36 3.85 10.52
CA LEU A 23 5.22 3.56 11.37
C LEU A 23 5.54 2.45 12.36
N ASP A 24 5.20 2.69 13.63
CA ASP A 24 5.47 1.75 14.72
C ASP A 24 4.27 1.63 15.69
N GLU A 25 3.10 2.06 15.26
CA GLU A 25 1.88 1.97 16.03
C GLU A 25 1.05 0.78 15.59
N ARG A 26 0.16 0.31 16.45
CA ARG A 26 -0.78 -0.76 16.12
C ARG A 26 -2.14 -0.19 15.81
N PHE A 27 -2.77 -0.72 14.77
CA PHE A 27 -4.09 -0.31 14.30
C PHE A 27 -4.99 -1.53 14.15
N ASP A 28 -6.28 -1.33 14.37
CA ASP A 28 -7.28 -2.38 14.20
C ASP A 28 -7.62 -2.63 12.73
N ARG A 29 -7.53 -1.58 11.93
CA ARG A 29 -7.83 -1.62 10.50
C ARG A 29 -6.82 -0.78 9.75
N ILE A 30 -6.32 -1.31 8.66
CA ILE A 30 -5.39 -0.60 7.77
C ILE A 30 -5.96 -0.63 6.36
N LEU A 31 -5.93 0.51 5.71
CA LEU A 31 -6.35 0.66 4.31
C LEU A 31 -5.18 1.24 3.53
N SER A 32 -4.85 0.61 2.42
CA SER A 32 -3.84 1.12 1.47
C SER A 32 -4.49 1.22 0.10
N ILE A 33 -4.71 2.43 -0.35
CA ILE A 33 -5.46 2.70 -1.57
C ILE A 33 -4.62 3.58 -2.49
N GLY A 34 -4.34 3.10 -3.72
CA GLY A 34 -3.61 3.87 -4.72
C GLY A 34 -2.15 4.17 -4.36
N MET A 35 -1.58 3.45 -3.43
CA MET A 35 -0.21 3.64 -2.98
C MET A 35 0.74 2.55 -3.49
N PHE A 36 0.23 1.33 -3.60
CA PHE A 36 1.05 0.14 -3.85
C PHE A 36 1.75 0.17 -5.20
N GLU A 37 1.17 0.88 -6.17
CA GLU A 37 1.75 1.08 -7.50
C GLU A 37 3.11 1.79 -7.43
N HIS A 38 3.37 2.51 -6.36
CA HIS A 38 4.61 3.27 -6.16
C HIS A 38 5.64 2.55 -5.28
N VAL A 39 5.28 1.37 -4.74
CA VAL A 39 6.17 0.63 -3.83
C VAL A 39 7.31 -0.07 -4.58
N GLY A 40 6.99 -0.70 -5.72
CA GLY A 40 7.94 -1.47 -6.49
C GLY A 40 8.08 -2.91 -6.00
N TRP A 41 8.18 -3.87 -6.91
CA TRP A 41 8.12 -5.30 -6.59
C TRP A 41 9.24 -5.78 -5.66
N ARG A 42 10.38 -5.12 -5.68
CA ARG A 42 11.51 -5.45 -4.79
C ARG A 42 11.24 -5.09 -3.33
N ASN A 43 10.27 -4.20 -3.10
CA ASN A 43 9.93 -3.70 -1.77
C ASN A 43 8.62 -4.29 -1.22
N TYR A 44 7.97 -5.20 -1.94
CA TYR A 44 6.68 -5.76 -1.52
C TYR A 44 6.79 -6.48 -0.19
N ALA A 45 7.79 -7.31 -0.01
CA ALA A 45 7.99 -8.02 1.25
C ALA A 45 8.11 -7.05 2.43
N HIS A 46 8.91 -6.01 2.27
CA HIS A 46 9.08 -4.99 3.30
C HIS A 46 7.77 -4.22 3.59
N TYR A 47 7.05 -3.86 2.54
CA TYR A 47 5.76 -3.19 2.67
C TYR A 47 4.77 -4.04 3.49
N PHE A 48 4.64 -5.32 3.19
CA PHE A 48 3.76 -6.21 3.93
C PHE A 48 4.26 -6.50 5.34
N ASP A 49 5.56 -6.51 5.57
CA ASP A 49 6.12 -6.61 6.92
C ASP A 49 5.72 -5.41 7.78
N VAL A 50 5.76 -4.20 7.23
CA VAL A 50 5.31 -2.99 7.93
C VAL A 50 3.82 -3.07 8.24
N ALA A 51 3.00 -3.46 7.26
CA ALA A 51 1.55 -3.60 7.47
C ALA A 51 1.24 -4.63 8.56
N ARG A 52 1.92 -5.78 8.54
CA ARG A 52 1.75 -6.82 9.56
C ARG A 52 2.15 -6.33 10.94
N ARG A 53 3.27 -5.64 11.03
CA ARG A 53 3.76 -5.09 12.31
C ARG A 53 2.77 -4.09 12.91
N CYS A 54 2.14 -3.28 12.06
CA CYS A 54 1.20 -2.24 12.48
C CYS A 54 -0.22 -2.75 12.67
N LEU A 55 -0.52 -3.98 12.31
CA LEU A 55 -1.87 -4.54 12.43
C LEU A 55 -2.01 -5.30 13.74
N GLY A 56 -3.10 -5.03 14.47
CA GLY A 56 -3.45 -5.78 15.68
C GLY A 56 -3.78 -7.25 15.34
N SER A 57 -3.79 -8.13 16.35
CA SER A 57 -3.97 -9.57 16.17
C SER A 57 -5.28 -9.94 15.48
N ASP A 58 -6.35 -9.19 15.73
CA ASP A 58 -7.66 -9.37 15.10
C ASP A 58 -7.92 -8.34 14.01
N GLY A 59 -6.87 -7.69 13.53
CA GLY A 59 -6.98 -6.62 12.57
C GLY A 59 -7.26 -7.11 11.15
N LEU A 60 -7.78 -6.20 10.33
CA LEU A 60 -7.97 -6.42 8.90
C LEU A 60 -7.20 -5.39 8.11
N PHE A 61 -6.57 -5.84 7.05
CA PHE A 61 -5.82 -5.01 6.12
C PHE A 61 -6.46 -5.10 4.73
N LEU A 62 -6.83 -3.95 4.17
CA LEU A 62 -7.35 -3.86 2.81
C LEU A 62 -6.30 -3.21 1.92
N LEU A 63 -5.90 -3.94 0.89
CA LEU A 63 -5.04 -3.42 -0.17
C LEU A 63 -5.88 -3.19 -1.42
N HIS A 64 -5.92 -1.96 -1.88
CA HIS A 64 -6.54 -1.59 -3.15
C HIS A 64 -5.46 -1.03 -4.07
N THR A 65 -5.26 -1.68 -5.21
CA THR A 65 -4.25 -1.29 -6.20
C THR A 65 -4.68 -1.72 -7.59
N ILE A 66 -4.15 -1.06 -8.59
CA ILE A 66 -4.21 -1.54 -9.96
C ILE A 66 -3.23 -2.70 -10.07
N GLY A 67 -3.64 -3.79 -10.67
CA GLY A 67 -2.80 -4.97 -10.84
C GLY A 67 -2.97 -5.62 -12.19
N THR A 68 -2.04 -6.52 -12.53
CA THR A 68 -2.10 -7.29 -13.77
C THR A 68 -1.74 -8.75 -13.50
N GLN A 69 -2.31 -9.65 -14.29
CA GLN A 69 -1.95 -11.07 -14.24
C GLN A 69 -0.83 -11.40 -15.21
N THR A 70 -0.58 -10.54 -16.17
CA THR A 70 0.43 -10.72 -17.20
C THR A 70 1.26 -9.45 -17.34
N GLY A 71 2.36 -9.55 -18.09
CA GLY A 71 3.19 -8.40 -18.37
C GLY A 71 4.55 -8.46 -17.69
N THR A 72 5.32 -7.40 -17.88
CA THR A 72 6.67 -7.29 -17.36
C THR A 72 6.70 -6.50 -16.05
N ARG A 73 7.79 -6.65 -15.31
CA ARG A 73 8.03 -5.84 -14.11
C ARG A 73 8.55 -4.45 -14.43
N THR A 74 8.71 -4.13 -15.71
CA THR A 74 9.12 -2.80 -16.16
C THR A 74 7.91 -1.88 -16.26
N PRO A 75 8.05 -0.58 -15.99
CA PRO A 75 6.96 0.36 -16.13
C PRO A 75 6.44 0.41 -17.58
N ASP A 76 5.12 0.51 -17.73
CA ASP A 76 4.54 0.86 -19.02
C ASP A 76 4.87 2.33 -19.29
N PRO A 77 5.53 2.65 -20.42
CA PRO A 77 5.97 4.04 -20.68
C PRO A 77 4.83 5.04 -20.71
N TRP A 78 3.67 4.63 -21.19
CA TRP A 78 2.51 5.52 -21.27
C TRP A 78 1.91 5.80 -19.88
N ILE A 79 1.75 4.75 -19.07
CA ILE A 79 1.22 4.88 -17.71
C ILE A 79 2.18 5.67 -16.83
N GLU A 80 3.48 5.37 -16.92
CA GLU A 80 4.50 6.10 -16.18
C GLU A 80 4.50 7.60 -16.52
N ARG A 81 4.35 7.92 -17.81
CA ARG A 81 4.41 9.31 -18.27
C ARG A 81 3.13 10.09 -17.96
N HIS A 82 1.94 9.45 -18.04
CA HIS A 82 0.67 10.17 -18.07
C HIS A 82 -0.21 9.93 -16.85
N ILE A 83 -0.05 8.83 -16.14
CA ILE A 83 -0.95 8.46 -15.04
C ILE A 83 -0.21 8.41 -13.72
N PHE A 84 0.78 7.53 -13.59
CA PHE A 84 1.52 7.32 -12.35
C PHE A 84 3.02 7.43 -12.60
N PRO A 85 3.61 8.63 -12.51
CA PRO A 85 5.06 8.77 -12.63
C PRO A 85 5.80 7.91 -11.61
N ASN A 86 6.85 7.24 -12.05
CA ASN A 86 7.69 6.35 -11.23
C ASN A 86 6.91 5.14 -10.65
N SER A 87 5.84 4.71 -11.29
CA SER A 87 5.07 3.56 -10.83
C SER A 87 5.31 2.33 -11.71
N VAL A 88 5.07 1.17 -11.12
CA VAL A 88 5.05 -0.12 -11.81
C VAL A 88 3.73 -0.80 -11.47
N ILE A 89 3.00 -1.28 -12.50
CA ILE A 89 1.77 -2.02 -12.25
C ILE A 89 2.12 -3.35 -11.59
N PRO A 90 1.61 -3.61 -10.37
CA PRO A 90 1.89 -4.85 -9.67
C PRO A 90 1.39 -6.08 -10.42
N ARG A 91 2.20 -7.12 -10.45
CA ARG A 91 1.77 -8.44 -10.94
C ARG A 91 1.14 -9.21 -9.79
N LEU A 92 0.03 -9.87 -10.08
CA LEU A 92 -0.70 -10.62 -9.06
C LEU A 92 0.16 -11.72 -8.42
N ASP A 93 0.99 -12.40 -9.20
CA ASP A 93 1.88 -13.43 -8.68
C ASP A 93 2.93 -12.86 -7.71
N ASP A 94 3.49 -11.71 -8.00
CA ASP A 94 4.46 -11.05 -7.12
C ASP A 94 3.79 -10.64 -5.80
N VAL A 95 2.57 -10.14 -5.87
CA VAL A 95 1.79 -9.76 -4.68
C VAL A 95 1.48 -11.00 -3.84
N ALA A 96 1.01 -12.07 -4.48
CA ALA A 96 0.66 -13.30 -3.78
C ALA A 96 1.86 -13.90 -3.04
N VAL A 97 3.02 -13.96 -3.68
CA VAL A 97 4.26 -14.47 -3.07
C VAL A 97 4.62 -13.66 -1.82
N ALA A 98 4.45 -12.34 -1.86
CA ALA A 98 4.78 -11.49 -0.72
C ALA A 98 3.73 -11.56 0.40
N VAL A 99 2.46 -11.75 0.05
CA VAL A 99 1.35 -11.76 1.02
C VAL A 99 1.23 -13.08 1.77
N MET A 100 1.35 -14.20 1.06
CA MET A 100 1.00 -15.53 1.61
C MET A 100 1.74 -15.90 2.90
N PRO A 101 3.04 -15.63 3.07
CA PRO A 101 3.72 -15.96 4.32
C PRO A 101 3.37 -15.01 5.48
N ARG A 102 2.67 -13.91 5.22
CA ARG A 102 2.44 -12.84 6.21
C ARG A 102 1.01 -12.67 6.63
N PHE A 103 0.07 -13.03 5.79
CA PHE A 103 -1.36 -12.81 6.01
C PHE A 103 -2.19 -14.01 5.59
N VAL A 104 -3.36 -14.13 6.18
CA VAL A 104 -4.42 -15.00 5.67
C VAL A 104 -5.29 -14.14 4.74
N VAL A 105 -5.44 -14.58 3.51
CA VAL A 105 -6.25 -13.86 2.53
C VAL A 105 -7.71 -14.26 2.70
N GLU A 106 -8.56 -13.27 3.03
CA GLU A 106 -9.98 -13.50 3.26
C GLU A 106 -10.81 -13.37 1.97
N ASP A 107 -10.39 -12.48 1.08
CA ASP A 107 -11.15 -12.22 -0.14
C ASP A 107 -10.24 -11.71 -1.28
#